data_68beb460c79b8bf18dfca0be76702243
#
_entry.id   68beb460c79b8bf18dfca0be76702243
#
_cell.length_a   1.000
_cell.length_b   1.000
_cell.length_c   1.000
_cell.angle_alpha   90.00
_cell.angle_beta   90.00
_cell.angle_gamma   90.00
#
_symmetry.space_group_name_H-M   'P 1'
#
loop_
_entity.id
_entity.type
_entity.pdbx_description
1 polymer ?
#
loop_
_entity_poly.entity_id
_entity_poly.type
_entity_poly.pdbx_seq_one_letter_code
_entity_poly.pdbx_strand_id
1 'polypeptide(L)'
;MKDKIIFFGIILVLIFGGGISAYGNEVDVDTTKHSYSYLVAKHDFYKMLYAGVPLIGAGLSVHSSNDNFRSFRNEYAKQYHTHYDDYLQYSPAAVMLAMKACGVKGRSSWGRMLVSDAFSVALMASVVNTLKYTVNEKRPDGSNLRSFPSGHTATAFMCATMLHKEYGHISPWISVGGYTIATVTGVSRILNNKHWICDVMVGAGIGIITTEIGYFLSDLIFRDKGLNKFELPHRYGRWHKPSFMGLYVGYNMSGSEFTTPYGRISTNLGVNVGLEGAYYFNPYIGIGARANFADMPLKMNNEVLPHDIELNSACAGLYLSYPFSSLVQVNAKVLGGFNHYSQFTLADEYMLGGNNSGVFSAGLSLVLMSSRAFNLRFFCDYNNMKSFVRESSSNLHTFTAGSTLGVNF
;
A
#
# COMPACT_ATOMS: atom_id res chain seq x y z
N MET A 1 -4.53 24.25 7.91
CA MET A 1 -3.57 23.16 7.64
C MET A 1 -4.13 22.15 6.65
N LYS A 2 -5.36 21.64 6.85
CA LYS A 2 -6.07 20.75 5.90
C LYS A 2 -6.08 21.31 4.47
N ASP A 3 -6.38 22.58 4.31
CA ASP A 3 -6.51 23.22 2.99
C ASP A 3 -5.18 23.30 2.22
N LYS A 4 -4.05 23.47 2.92
CA LYS A 4 -2.71 23.48 2.28
C LYS A 4 -2.29 22.08 1.79
N ILE A 5 -2.64 21.03 2.55
CA ILE A 5 -2.36 19.64 2.17
C ILE A 5 -3.22 19.22 0.98
N ILE A 6 -4.53 19.57 1.02
CA ILE A 6 -5.47 19.31 -0.07
C ILE A 6 -5.06 20.09 -1.33
N PHE A 7 -4.70 21.35 -1.20
CA PHE A 7 -4.28 22.22 -2.31
C PHE A 7 -2.99 21.68 -2.97
N PHE A 8 -2.01 21.23 -2.18
CA PHE A 8 -0.78 20.63 -2.70
C PHE A 8 -1.03 19.27 -3.35
N GLY A 9 -1.93 18.44 -2.77
CA GLY A 9 -2.37 17.18 -3.36
C GLY A 9 -3.08 17.39 -4.71
N ILE A 10 -3.94 18.41 -4.82
CA ILE A 10 -4.62 18.77 -6.06
C ILE A 10 -3.61 19.27 -7.10
N ILE A 11 -2.64 20.09 -6.71
CA ILE A 11 -1.57 20.56 -7.61
C ILE A 11 -0.75 19.38 -8.13
N LEU A 12 -0.36 18.43 -7.27
CA LEU A 12 0.36 17.21 -7.68
C LEU A 12 -0.48 16.38 -8.66
N VAL A 13 -1.76 16.20 -8.39
CA VAL A 13 -2.70 15.49 -9.28
C VAL A 13 -2.89 16.25 -10.60
N LEU A 14 -2.96 17.60 -10.59
CA LEU A 14 -3.11 18.41 -11.79
C LEU A 14 -1.82 18.46 -12.63
N ILE A 15 -0.65 18.54 -12.00
CA ILE A 15 0.64 18.54 -12.69
C ILE A 15 0.88 17.17 -13.35
N PHE A 16 0.51 16.09 -12.68
CA PHE A 16 0.73 14.72 -13.17
C PHE A 16 -0.49 14.11 -13.86
N GLY A 17 -1.71 14.61 -13.58
CA GLY A 17 -2.96 14.15 -14.21
C GLY A 17 -3.21 14.78 -15.59
N GLY A 18 -2.63 15.96 -15.89
CA GLY A 18 -2.76 16.62 -17.19
C GLY A 18 -2.11 15.88 -18.37
N GLY A 19 -1.30 14.85 -18.09
CA GLY A 19 -0.68 13.99 -19.11
C GLY A 19 -1.50 12.75 -19.52
N ILE A 20 -2.70 12.56 -18.96
CA ILE A 20 -3.53 11.37 -19.21
C ILE A 20 -4.41 11.51 -20.47
N SER A 21 -4.28 12.61 -21.23
CA SER A 21 -4.98 12.76 -22.49
C SER A 21 -4.34 11.90 -23.60
N ALA A 22 -5.03 10.81 -23.89
CA ALA A 22 -5.09 10.14 -25.18
C ALA A 22 -3.78 9.71 -25.86
N TYR A 23 -3.29 8.51 -25.53
CA TYR A 23 -2.67 7.66 -26.54
C TYR A 23 -3.08 6.19 -26.30
N GLY A 24 -4.35 5.91 -26.53
CA GLY A 24 -4.87 4.59 -26.81
C GLY A 24 -4.63 4.27 -28.28
N ASN A 25 -3.40 4.10 -28.72
CA ASN A 25 -3.10 3.39 -29.93
C ASN A 25 -2.65 1.99 -29.53
N GLU A 26 -3.49 1.00 -29.84
CA GLU A 26 -3.08 -0.39 -29.97
C GLU A 26 -1.89 -0.41 -30.93
N VAL A 27 -0.69 -0.53 -30.41
CA VAL A 27 0.46 -0.90 -31.24
C VAL A 27 0.33 -2.39 -31.47
N ASP A 28 -0.13 -2.72 -32.67
CA ASP A 28 0.00 -4.04 -33.23
C ASP A 28 1.47 -4.44 -33.17
N VAL A 29 1.80 -5.39 -32.31
CA VAL A 29 3.18 -5.85 -32.11
C VAL A 29 3.49 -6.78 -33.28
N ASP A 30 3.99 -6.20 -34.36
CA ASP A 30 4.68 -6.94 -35.39
C ASP A 30 5.89 -7.64 -34.78
N THR A 31 5.91 -8.95 -34.86
CA THR A 31 6.81 -9.88 -34.17
C THR A 31 8.21 -9.95 -34.82
N THR A 32 8.62 -8.96 -35.59
CA THR A 32 9.94 -8.91 -36.23
C THR A 32 10.89 -7.94 -35.57
N LYS A 33 11.78 -8.50 -34.74
CA LYS A 33 13.15 -7.99 -34.42
C LYS A 33 13.33 -6.50 -34.09
N HIS A 34 12.50 -5.83 -33.32
CA HIS A 34 12.86 -4.54 -32.76
C HIS A 34 13.25 -4.63 -31.27
N SER A 35 14.40 -4.03 -30.98
CA SER A 35 15.05 -3.98 -29.67
C SER A 35 14.04 -3.67 -28.54
N TYR A 36 13.68 -4.66 -27.79
CA TYR A 36 12.72 -4.65 -26.69
C TYR A 36 13.10 -3.68 -25.54
N SER A 37 14.33 -3.19 -25.52
CA SER A 37 14.86 -2.30 -24.48
C SER A 37 14.22 -0.90 -24.49
N TYR A 38 13.90 -0.35 -25.67
CA TYR A 38 13.34 0.99 -25.81
C TYR A 38 11.84 1.06 -25.43
N LEU A 39 11.06 0.04 -25.81
CA LEU A 39 9.64 -0.03 -25.50
C LEU A 39 9.38 -0.25 -24.00
N VAL A 40 10.24 -0.99 -23.32
CA VAL A 40 10.16 -1.20 -21.86
C VAL A 40 10.40 0.10 -21.09
N ALA A 41 11.40 0.90 -21.48
CA ALA A 41 11.68 2.17 -20.80
C ALA A 41 10.53 3.20 -20.97
N LYS A 42 9.93 3.29 -22.14
CA LYS A 42 8.86 4.27 -22.43
C LYS A 42 7.52 3.95 -21.76
N HIS A 43 7.20 2.68 -21.58
CA HIS A 43 5.95 2.26 -20.93
C HIS A 43 6.02 2.24 -19.40
N ASP A 44 7.21 2.12 -18.81
CA ASP A 44 7.35 1.95 -17.36
C ASP A 44 7.07 3.23 -16.57
N PHE A 45 7.36 4.41 -17.10
CA PHE A 45 7.09 5.68 -16.43
C PHE A 45 5.60 5.84 -16.06
N TYR A 46 4.71 5.63 -17.03
CA TYR A 46 3.27 5.75 -16.78
C TYR A 46 2.75 4.68 -15.81
N LYS A 47 3.31 3.49 -15.85
CA LYS A 47 2.86 2.39 -14.99
C LYS A 47 3.15 2.64 -13.52
N MET A 48 4.24 3.32 -13.17
CA MET A 48 4.61 3.52 -11.78
C MET A 48 4.03 4.79 -11.15
N LEU A 49 3.57 5.75 -11.94
CA LEU A 49 2.69 6.80 -11.45
C LEU A 49 1.41 6.20 -10.84
N TYR A 50 0.95 5.06 -11.34
CA TYR A 50 -0.20 4.33 -10.80
C TYR A 50 0.01 3.79 -9.38
N ALA A 51 1.23 3.55 -8.92
CA ALA A 51 1.49 3.14 -7.53
C ALA A 51 1.70 4.34 -6.60
N GLY A 52 2.50 5.31 -7.02
CA GLY A 52 2.84 6.46 -6.18
C GLY A 52 1.69 7.44 -5.98
N VAL A 53 0.95 7.77 -7.04
CA VAL A 53 -0.18 8.73 -6.96
C VAL A 53 -1.31 8.21 -6.07
N PRO A 54 -1.79 6.96 -6.22
CA PRO A 54 -2.80 6.42 -5.31
C PRO A 54 -2.35 6.29 -3.86
N LEU A 55 -1.06 5.99 -3.61
CA LEU A 55 -0.52 5.99 -2.24
C LEU A 55 -0.58 7.38 -1.61
N ILE A 56 -0.24 8.42 -2.37
CA ILE A 56 -0.39 9.81 -1.90
C ILE A 56 -1.87 10.12 -1.65
N GLY A 57 -2.75 9.79 -2.59
CA GLY A 57 -4.19 10.01 -2.45
C GLY A 57 -4.79 9.29 -1.25
N ALA A 58 -4.46 8.03 -1.05
CA ALA A 58 -4.86 7.25 0.11
C ALA A 58 -4.29 7.82 1.41
N GLY A 59 -3.01 8.22 1.43
CA GLY A 59 -2.40 8.87 2.59
C GLY A 59 -3.12 10.16 2.97
N LEU A 60 -3.47 11.00 2.01
CA LEU A 60 -4.21 12.24 2.25
C LEU A 60 -5.63 11.98 2.75
N SER A 61 -6.30 10.94 2.27
CA SER A 61 -7.65 10.58 2.72
C SER A 61 -7.68 10.04 4.15
N VAL A 62 -6.63 9.34 4.58
CA VAL A 62 -6.48 8.78 5.94
C VAL A 62 -6.09 9.84 6.98
N HIS A 63 -5.71 11.04 6.56
CA HIS A 63 -5.27 12.10 7.48
C HIS A 63 -6.26 12.39 8.63
N SER A 64 -7.56 12.33 8.37
CA SER A 64 -8.60 12.52 9.41
C SER A 64 -8.64 11.41 10.46
N SER A 65 -8.07 10.25 10.18
CA SER A 65 -8.04 9.06 11.05
C SER A 65 -6.68 8.86 11.75
N ASN A 66 -5.78 9.83 11.64
CA ASN A 66 -4.44 9.75 12.25
C ASN A 66 -4.49 9.48 13.78
N ASP A 67 -5.44 10.11 14.49
CA ASP A 67 -5.58 9.95 15.93
C ASP A 67 -6.05 8.55 16.32
N ASN A 68 -6.89 7.91 15.51
CA ASN A 68 -7.35 6.54 15.73
C ASN A 68 -6.17 5.55 15.62
N PHE A 69 -5.33 5.70 14.59
CA PHE A 69 -4.12 4.88 14.43
C PHE A 69 -3.11 5.11 15.56
N ARG A 70 -3.04 6.33 16.07
CA ARG A 70 -2.17 6.65 17.20
C ARG A 70 -2.68 6.03 18.51
N SER A 71 -3.99 6.08 18.77
CA SER A 71 -4.57 5.45 19.97
C SER A 71 -4.32 3.95 19.97
N PHE A 72 -4.56 3.29 18.83
CA PHE A 72 -4.21 1.89 18.61
C PHE A 72 -2.72 1.60 18.90
N ARG A 73 -1.79 2.36 18.29
CA ARG A 73 -0.37 2.22 18.57
C ARG A 73 -0.07 2.36 20.06
N ASN A 74 -0.68 3.32 20.74
CA ASN A 74 -0.43 3.57 22.16
C ASN A 74 -0.93 2.44 23.04
N GLU A 75 -1.92 1.70 22.61
CA GLU A 75 -2.45 0.55 23.33
C GLU A 75 -1.52 -0.67 23.21
N TYR A 76 -1.09 -1.01 21.99
CA TYR A 76 -0.34 -2.25 21.72
C TYR A 76 1.19 -2.09 21.69
N ALA A 77 1.69 -0.90 21.39
CA ALA A 77 3.11 -0.67 21.15
C ALA A 77 3.66 0.55 21.89
N LYS A 78 3.09 0.91 23.04
CA LYS A 78 3.46 2.12 23.80
C LYS A 78 4.95 2.18 24.13
N GLN A 79 5.56 1.04 24.44
CA GLN A 79 6.97 0.94 24.80
C GLN A 79 7.90 0.68 23.61
N TYR A 80 7.35 0.58 22.39
CA TYR A 80 8.17 0.31 21.22
C TYR A 80 9.07 1.50 20.91
N HIS A 81 10.38 1.25 20.94
CA HIS A 81 11.39 2.24 20.62
C HIS A 81 12.60 1.55 20.00
N THR A 82 12.87 1.81 18.73
CA THR A 82 13.97 1.19 18.00
C THR A 82 14.62 2.20 17.07
N HIS A 83 15.88 1.93 16.70
CA HIS A 83 16.68 2.78 15.81
C HIS A 83 17.12 2.06 14.53
N TYR A 84 16.70 0.80 14.34
CA TYR A 84 17.14 0.05 13.15
C TYR A 84 16.62 0.65 11.83
N ASP A 85 15.50 1.36 11.87
CA ASP A 85 14.89 2.05 10.74
C ASP A 85 15.78 3.18 10.18
N ASP A 86 16.68 3.75 10.99
CA ASP A 86 17.65 4.75 10.55
C ASP A 86 18.66 4.16 9.54
N TYR A 87 18.96 2.87 9.63
CA TYR A 87 19.86 2.16 8.73
C TYR A 87 19.12 1.34 7.69
N LEU A 88 18.00 0.74 8.08
CA LEU A 88 17.23 -0.16 7.24
C LEU A 88 16.73 0.52 5.95
N GLN A 89 16.44 1.82 6.03
CA GLN A 89 15.98 2.61 4.88
C GLN A 89 16.96 2.59 3.67
N TYR A 90 18.25 2.40 3.92
CA TYR A 90 19.29 2.37 2.88
C TYR A 90 19.62 0.97 2.37
N SER A 91 19.15 -0.07 3.07
CA SER A 91 19.57 -1.45 2.76
C SER A 91 19.18 -1.92 1.36
N PRO A 92 18.04 -1.53 0.72
CA PRO A 92 17.79 -1.92 -0.66
C PRO A 92 18.79 -1.30 -1.64
N ALA A 93 19.24 -0.06 -1.42
CA ALA A 93 20.26 0.55 -2.25
C ALA A 93 21.64 -0.11 -2.02
N ALA A 94 21.95 -0.48 -0.77
CA ALA A 94 23.18 -1.23 -0.48
C ALA A 94 23.19 -2.58 -1.18
N VAL A 95 22.08 -3.31 -1.20
CA VAL A 95 21.92 -4.56 -1.95
C VAL A 95 22.10 -4.31 -3.45
N MET A 96 21.50 -3.26 -4.00
CA MET A 96 21.62 -2.89 -5.42
C MET A 96 23.09 -2.65 -5.79
N LEU A 97 23.81 -1.86 -4.99
CA LEU A 97 25.23 -1.57 -5.22
C LEU A 97 26.11 -2.82 -5.06
N ALA A 98 25.83 -3.66 -4.07
CA ALA A 98 26.54 -4.92 -3.87
C ALA A 98 26.36 -5.87 -5.07
N MET A 99 25.13 -6.05 -5.54
CA MET A 99 24.85 -6.85 -6.75
C MET A 99 25.62 -6.32 -7.95
N LYS A 100 25.67 -4.99 -8.12
CA LYS A 100 26.41 -4.34 -9.19
C LYS A 100 27.91 -4.56 -9.09
N ALA A 101 28.47 -4.43 -7.89
CA ALA A 101 29.89 -4.65 -7.61
C ALA A 101 30.29 -6.12 -7.81
N CYS A 102 29.39 -7.06 -7.47
CA CYS A 102 29.60 -8.49 -7.74
C CYS A 102 29.43 -8.89 -9.22
N GLY A 103 29.24 -7.94 -10.13
CA GLY A 103 29.14 -8.21 -11.56
C GLY A 103 27.78 -8.69 -12.05
N VAL A 104 26.76 -8.67 -11.21
CA VAL A 104 25.38 -9.00 -11.62
C VAL A 104 24.90 -7.95 -12.63
N LYS A 105 24.50 -8.38 -13.82
CA LYS A 105 24.03 -7.49 -14.87
C LYS A 105 22.67 -6.89 -14.51
N GLY A 106 22.66 -5.63 -14.08
CA GLY A 106 21.45 -4.85 -13.89
C GLY A 106 20.94 -4.20 -15.18
N ARG A 107 19.83 -3.45 -15.11
CA ARG A 107 19.25 -2.70 -16.24
C ARG A 107 20.27 -1.74 -16.88
N SER A 108 21.02 -1.03 -16.08
CA SER A 108 21.87 0.10 -16.50
C SER A 108 23.35 -0.20 -16.35
N SER A 109 24.19 0.48 -17.13
CA SER A 109 25.63 0.59 -16.86
C SER A 109 25.89 1.37 -15.56
N TRP A 110 27.09 1.33 -15.00
CA TRP A 110 27.44 2.08 -13.80
C TRP A 110 27.12 3.58 -13.91
N GLY A 111 27.58 4.24 -14.97
CA GLY A 111 27.38 5.68 -15.14
C GLY A 111 25.90 6.05 -15.24
N ARG A 112 25.11 5.29 -16.01
CA ARG A 112 23.68 5.53 -16.15
C ARG A 112 22.94 5.32 -14.84
N MET A 113 23.22 4.24 -14.11
CA MET A 113 22.62 3.93 -12.81
C MET A 113 22.88 5.08 -11.83
N LEU A 114 24.15 5.49 -11.66
CA LEU A 114 24.50 6.56 -10.72
C LEU A 114 23.84 7.90 -11.07
N VAL A 115 23.68 8.23 -12.34
CA VAL A 115 22.96 9.45 -12.76
C VAL A 115 21.47 9.34 -12.48
N SER A 116 20.86 8.19 -12.76
CA SER A 116 19.44 7.94 -12.43
C SER A 116 19.18 8.06 -10.93
N ASP A 117 20.06 7.48 -10.12
CA ASP A 117 19.98 7.51 -8.66
C ASP A 117 20.19 8.93 -8.13
N ALA A 118 21.15 9.68 -8.69
CA ALA A 118 21.39 11.07 -8.31
C ALA A 118 20.18 11.97 -8.58
N PHE A 119 19.52 11.84 -9.74
CA PHE A 119 18.26 12.54 -10.01
C PHE A 119 17.16 12.15 -9.04
N SER A 120 17.02 10.87 -8.75
CA SER A 120 16.00 10.37 -7.82
C SER A 120 16.20 10.94 -6.42
N VAL A 121 17.43 10.92 -5.90
CA VAL A 121 17.78 11.48 -4.58
C VAL A 121 17.54 12.99 -4.54
N ALA A 122 17.98 13.73 -5.57
CA ALA A 122 17.83 15.17 -5.64
C ALA A 122 16.34 15.59 -5.65
N LEU A 123 15.53 14.91 -6.47
CA LEU A 123 14.10 15.15 -6.55
C LEU A 123 13.40 14.82 -5.23
N MET A 124 13.66 13.64 -4.67
CA MET A 124 13.07 13.21 -3.40
C MET A 124 13.41 14.17 -2.28
N ALA A 125 14.69 14.52 -2.13
CA ALA A 125 15.15 15.46 -1.09
C ALA A 125 14.50 16.84 -1.25
N SER A 126 14.39 17.35 -2.49
CA SER A 126 13.74 18.62 -2.78
C SER A 126 12.27 18.61 -2.40
N VAL A 127 11.50 17.61 -2.83
CA VAL A 127 10.06 17.52 -2.54
C VAL A 127 9.82 17.34 -1.04
N VAL A 128 10.51 16.39 -0.40
CA VAL A 128 10.31 16.10 1.02
C VAL A 128 10.67 17.31 1.89
N ASN A 129 11.80 17.98 1.64
CA ASN A 129 12.17 19.15 2.43
C ASN A 129 11.22 20.32 2.19
N THR A 130 10.84 20.60 0.95
CA THR A 130 9.84 21.65 0.66
C THR A 130 8.56 21.42 1.44
N LEU A 131 8.02 20.20 1.42
CA LEU A 131 6.79 19.87 2.16
C LEU A 131 6.98 19.99 3.68
N LYS A 132 8.11 19.56 4.24
CA LYS A 132 8.41 19.69 5.67
C LYS A 132 8.44 21.14 6.17
N TYR A 133 8.91 22.05 5.34
CA TYR A 133 9.00 23.48 5.69
C TYR A 133 7.71 24.25 5.38
N THR A 134 6.85 23.74 4.50
CA THR A 134 5.60 24.45 4.12
C THR A 134 4.39 23.97 4.89
N VAL A 135 4.30 22.66 5.20
CA VAL A 135 3.12 22.06 5.87
C VAL A 135 3.15 22.28 7.38
N ASN A 136 4.34 22.20 8.02
CA ASN A 136 4.54 22.41 9.46
C ASN A 136 3.63 21.55 10.33
N GLU A 137 3.52 20.25 10.05
CA GLU A 137 2.71 19.32 10.81
C GLU A 137 3.45 18.83 12.07
N LYS A 138 2.76 18.82 13.21
CA LYS A 138 3.32 18.35 14.49
C LYS A 138 3.42 16.83 14.48
N ARG A 139 4.57 16.32 14.96
CA ARG A 139 4.76 14.88 15.16
C ARG A 139 3.82 14.31 16.22
N PRO A 140 3.46 13.01 16.13
CA PRO A 140 2.65 12.33 17.16
C PRO A 140 3.30 12.40 18.55
N ASP A 141 4.65 12.31 18.64
CA ASP A 141 5.40 12.42 19.90
C ASP A 141 5.59 13.86 20.39
N GLY A 142 5.16 14.85 19.62
CA GLY A 142 5.27 16.28 19.96
C GLY A 142 6.67 16.88 19.80
N SER A 143 7.66 16.13 19.31
CA SER A 143 9.08 16.54 19.28
C SER A 143 9.38 17.73 18.37
N ASN A 144 8.67 17.87 17.25
CA ASN A 144 8.83 19.02 16.34
C ASN A 144 7.64 19.16 15.37
N LEU A 145 7.69 20.19 14.51
CA LEU A 145 6.65 20.54 13.52
C LEU A 145 6.96 20.03 12.10
N ARG A 146 7.79 19.01 11.94
CA ARG A 146 8.24 18.49 10.64
C ARG A 146 7.86 17.02 10.45
N SER A 147 6.60 16.69 10.77
CA SER A 147 6.11 15.32 10.60
C SER A 147 5.91 14.97 9.13
N PHE A 148 5.19 15.81 8.40
CA PHE A 148 4.76 15.52 7.02
C PHE A 148 5.75 16.00 5.96
N PRO A 149 6.06 15.17 4.97
CA PRO A 149 5.90 13.71 4.91
C PRO A 149 7.07 12.98 5.64
N SER A 150 6.96 11.65 5.80
CA SER A 150 8.01 10.82 6.39
C SER A 150 9.24 10.71 5.47
N GLY A 151 10.36 11.31 5.87
CA GLY A 151 11.60 11.25 5.10
C GLY A 151 12.23 9.85 5.07
N HIS A 152 12.22 9.11 6.19
CA HIS A 152 12.73 7.72 6.25
C HIS A 152 11.94 6.81 5.31
N THR A 153 10.62 6.94 5.29
CA THR A 153 9.79 6.15 4.39
C THR A 153 10.04 6.52 2.93
N ALA A 154 10.14 7.83 2.61
CA ALA A 154 10.45 8.28 1.27
C ALA A 154 11.80 7.74 0.79
N THR A 155 12.85 7.76 1.63
CA THR A 155 14.15 7.20 1.32
C THR A 155 14.08 5.68 1.12
N ALA A 156 13.41 4.96 2.01
CA ALA A 156 13.29 3.50 1.91
C ALA A 156 12.58 3.06 0.62
N PHE A 157 11.46 3.70 0.28
CA PHE A 157 10.73 3.41 -0.95
C PHE A 157 11.48 3.85 -2.22
N MET A 158 12.21 4.96 -2.17
CA MET A 158 13.13 5.36 -3.23
C MET A 158 14.20 4.27 -3.47
N CYS A 159 14.90 3.84 -2.41
CA CYS A 159 15.93 2.80 -2.51
C CYS A 159 15.37 1.45 -3.00
N ALA A 160 14.17 1.07 -2.55
CA ALA A 160 13.48 -0.13 -3.01
C ALA A 160 13.09 -0.03 -4.49
N THR A 161 12.64 1.15 -4.94
CA THR A 161 12.29 1.39 -6.35
C THR A 161 13.54 1.37 -7.24
N MET A 162 14.66 1.94 -6.80
CA MET A 162 15.96 1.84 -7.50
C MET A 162 16.39 0.37 -7.68
N LEU A 163 16.34 -0.41 -6.60
CA LEU A 163 16.65 -1.84 -6.63
C LEU A 163 15.72 -2.60 -7.60
N HIS A 164 14.41 -2.31 -7.55
CA HIS A 164 13.44 -2.87 -8.48
C HIS A 164 13.75 -2.52 -9.93
N LYS A 165 14.05 -1.25 -10.24
CA LYS A 165 14.37 -0.78 -11.61
C LYS A 165 15.57 -1.48 -12.17
N GLU A 166 16.64 -1.64 -11.36
CA GLU A 166 17.88 -2.24 -11.80
C GLU A 166 17.84 -3.76 -11.87
N TYR A 167 17.15 -4.44 -10.92
CA TYR A 167 17.27 -5.90 -10.77
C TYR A 167 15.95 -6.66 -10.67
N GLY A 168 14.80 -5.97 -10.62
CA GLY A 168 13.49 -6.63 -10.55
C GLY A 168 13.16 -7.53 -11.74
N HIS A 169 13.85 -7.33 -12.89
CA HIS A 169 13.72 -8.20 -14.06
C HIS A 169 14.38 -9.58 -13.88
N ILE A 170 15.36 -9.71 -12.97
CA ILE A 170 16.05 -10.97 -12.69
C ILE A 170 15.13 -11.90 -11.87
N SER A 171 14.53 -11.35 -10.83
CA SER A 171 13.60 -12.09 -9.98
C SER A 171 12.61 -11.16 -9.31
N PRO A 172 11.30 -11.48 -9.32
CA PRO A 172 10.31 -10.70 -8.58
C PRO A 172 10.60 -10.63 -7.08
N TRP A 173 11.26 -11.63 -6.52
CA TRP A 173 11.61 -11.68 -5.09
C TRP A 173 12.58 -10.58 -4.65
N ILE A 174 13.41 -10.06 -5.57
CA ILE A 174 14.27 -8.90 -5.30
C ILE A 174 13.40 -7.67 -5.01
N SER A 175 12.36 -7.47 -5.81
CA SER A 175 11.41 -6.39 -5.61
C SER A 175 10.59 -6.59 -4.33
N VAL A 176 10.07 -7.81 -4.12
CA VAL A 176 9.35 -8.19 -2.89
C VAL A 176 10.20 -7.85 -1.66
N GLY A 177 11.45 -8.32 -1.63
CA GLY A 177 12.37 -8.06 -0.52
C GLY A 177 12.63 -6.57 -0.30
N GLY A 178 12.92 -5.81 -1.36
CA GLY A 178 13.15 -4.38 -1.28
C GLY A 178 11.96 -3.60 -0.71
N TYR A 179 10.76 -3.86 -1.23
CA TYR A 179 9.56 -3.16 -0.75
C TYR A 179 9.06 -3.66 0.61
N THR A 180 9.30 -4.91 0.97
CA THR A 180 9.06 -5.39 2.33
C THR A 180 9.91 -4.61 3.33
N ILE A 181 11.20 -4.45 3.05
CA ILE A 181 12.11 -3.64 3.87
C ILE A 181 11.62 -2.20 3.98
N ALA A 182 11.21 -1.59 2.86
CA ALA A 182 10.69 -0.23 2.85
C ALA A 182 9.40 -0.10 3.67
N THR A 183 8.50 -1.08 3.59
CA THR A 183 7.26 -1.13 4.38
C THR A 183 7.57 -1.29 5.87
N VAL A 184 8.48 -2.20 6.24
CA VAL A 184 8.91 -2.37 7.63
C VAL A 184 9.51 -1.07 8.17
N THR A 185 10.31 -0.35 7.37
CA THR A 185 10.83 0.97 7.76
C THR A 185 9.68 1.95 8.01
N GLY A 186 8.69 2.04 7.13
CA GLY A 186 7.53 2.92 7.30
C GLY A 186 6.70 2.59 8.54
N VAL A 187 6.39 1.32 8.75
CA VAL A 187 5.66 0.84 9.93
C VAL A 187 6.45 1.15 11.22
N SER A 188 7.77 0.94 11.21
CA SER A 188 8.62 1.29 12.35
C SER A 188 8.52 2.77 12.72
N ARG A 189 8.38 3.69 11.75
CA ARG A 189 8.19 5.13 12.04
C ARG A 189 6.87 5.42 12.75
N ILE A 190 5.80 4.68 12.43
CA ILE A 190 4.51 4.76 13.12
C ILE A 190 4.67 4.20 14.55
N LEU A 191 5.24 3.00 14.67
CA LEU A 191 5.44 2.35 15.97
C LEU A 191 6.36 3.16 16.90
N ASN A 192 7.37 3.84 16.37
CA ASN A 192 8.23 4.77 17.09
C ASN A 192 7.55 6.10 17.46
N ASN A 193 6.27 6.29 17.12
CA ASN A 193 5.49 7.52 17.34
C ASN A 193 6.11 8.78 16.70
N LYS A 194 6.92 8.60 15.63
CA LYS A 194 7.63 9.70 14.95
C LYS A 194 6.83 10.30 13.81
N HIS A 195 5.95 9.52 13.17
CA HIS A 195 5.17 9.89 12.01
C HIS A 195 3.75 9.36 12.09
N TRP A 196 2.81 10.12 11.53
CA TRP A 196 1.44 9.69 11.30
C TRP A 196 1.39 8.68 10.15
N ILE A 197 0.30 7.88 10.07
CA ILE A 197 0.12 6.94 8.97
C ILE A 197 0.06 7.66 7.62
N CYS A 198 -0.59 8.83 7.57
CA CYS A 198 -0.65 9.65 6.35
C CYS A 198 0.75 10.10 5.90
N ASP A 199 1.66 10.47 6.84
CA ASP A 199 3.04 10.87 6.52
C ASP A 199 3.82 9.74 5.85
N VAL A 200 3.60 8.52 6.35
CA VAL A 200 4.25 7.30 5.87
C VAL A 200 3.75 6.96 4.47
N MET A 201 2.42 6.97 4.24
CA MET A 201 1.84 6.66 2.94
C MET A 201 2.24 7.69 1.88
N VAL A 202 2.18 8.97 2.21
CA VAL A 202 2.62 10.04 1.29
C VAL A 202 4.12 9.96 1.04
N GLY A 203 4.92 9.69 2.08
CA GLY A 203 6.37 9.47 1.94
C GLY A 203 6.70 8.33 0.98
N ALA A 204 6.01 7.20 1.10
CA ALA A 204 6.16 6.06 0.20
C ALA A 204 5.85 6.42 -1.26
N GLY A 205 4.73 7.10 -1.48
CA GLY A 205 4.34 7.58 -2.82
C GLY A 205 5.37 8.53 -3.42
N ILE A 206 5.89 9.48 -2.64
CA ILE A 206 6.94 10.43 -3.09
C ILE A 206 8.21 9.66 -3.46
N GLY A 207 8.66 8.70 -2.64
CA GLY A 207 9.85 7.90 -2.92
C GLY A 207 9.75 7.15 -4.25
N ILE A 208 8.60 6.54 -4.54
CA ILE A 208 8.34 5.86 -5.81
C ILE A 208 8.37 6.85 -6.98
N ILE A 209 7.56 7.92 -6.91
CA ILE A 209 7.40 8.87 -8.03
C ILE A 209 8.71 9.55 -8.38
N THR A 210 9.46 10.01 -7.37
CA THR A 210 10.73 10.72 -7.61
C THR A 210 11.79 9.82 -8.23
N THR A 211 11.79 8.53 -7.89
CA THR A 211 12.66 7.54 -8.53
C THR A 211 12.27 7.34 -10.00
N GLU A 212 10.99 7.19 -10.28
CA GLU A 212 10.53 7.05 -11.67
C GLU A 212 10.89 8.25 -12.53
N ILE A 213 10.68 9.47 -12.00
CA ILE A 213 11.08 10.70 -12.70
C ILE A 213 12.59 10.74 -12.89
N GLY A 214 13.40 10.37 -11.88
CA GLY A 214 14.84 10.34 -11.96
C GLY A 214 15.36 9.40 -13.05
N TYR A 215 14.80 8.21 -13.13
CA TYR A 215 15.10 7.23 -14.20
C TYR A 215 14.62 7.72 -15.56
N PHE A 216 13.44 8.32 -15.64
CA PHE A 216 12.94 8.90 -16.89
C PHE A 216 13.84 10.03 -17.40
N LEU A 217 14.29 10.95 -16.54
CA LEU A 217 15.24 12.01 -16.93
C LEU A 217 16.56 11.44 -17.44
N SER A 218 17.07 10.40 -16.78
CA SER A 218 18.26 9.67 -17.23
C SER A 218 18.03 9.01 -18.60
N ASP A 219 16.84 8.42 -18.82
CA ASP A 219 16.47 7.83 -20.11
C ASP A 219 16.41 8.87 -21.24
N LEU A 220 15.96 10.09 -20.96
CA LEU A 220 15.98 11.19 -21.93
C LEU A 220 17.42 11.60 -22.30
N ILE A 221 18.34 11.63 -21.34
CA ILE A 221 19.73 12.05 -21.55
C ILE A 221 20.52 10.97 -22.28
N PHE A 222 20.48 9.74 -21.79
CA PHE A 222 21.30 8.65 -22.31
C PHE A 222 20.68 7.91 -23.49
N ARG A 223 19.34 8.04 -23.69
CA ARG A 223 18.57 7.25 -24.67
C ARG A 223 18.87 5.75 -24.50
N ASP A 224 19.41 5.10 -25.52
CA ASP A 224 19.78 3.67 -25.48
C ASP A 224 21.19 3.39 -24.93
N LYS A 225 22.01 4.45 -24.72
CA LYS A 225 23.38 4.26 -24.23
C LYS A 225 23.38 3.79 -22.79
N GLY A 226 24.15 2.73 -22.52
CA GLY A 226 24.30 2.19 -21.17
C GLY A 226 23.12 1.39 -20.66
N LEU A 227 22.14 1.04 -21.51
CA LEU A 227 21.14 0.02 -21.20
C LEU A 227 21.68 -1.35 -21.57
N ASN A 228 21.60 -2.29 -20.65
CA ASN A 228 21.88 -3.69 -20.94
C ASN A 228 20.67 -4.31 -21.65
N LYS A 229 20.95 -5.05 -22.73
CA LYS A 229 19.91 -5.80 -23.43
C LYS A 229 19.66 -7.09 -22.67
N PHE A 230 18.44 -7.33 -22.25
CA PHE A 230 18.01 -8.60 -21.70
C PHE A 230 17.08 -9.27 -22.68
N GLU A 231 17.34 -10.52 -22.99
CA GLU A 231 16.35 -11.37 -23.62
C GLU A 231 15.30 -11.71 -22.55
N LEU A 232 14.16 -11.07 -22.64
CA LEU A 232 13.04 -11.45 -21.80
C LEU A 232 12.55 -12.83 -22.25
N PRO A 233 12.35 -13.77 -21.33
CA PRO A 233 11.71 -15.04 -21.68
C PRO A 233 10.42 -14.77 -22.45
N HIS A 234 10.22 -15.45 -23.55
CA HIS A 234 9.08 -15.31 -24.49
C HIS A 234 7.69 -15.57 -23.91
N ARG A 235 7.47 -15.35 -22.61
CA ARG A 235 6.29 -15.75 -21.84
C ARG A 235 5.47 -14.58 -21.31
N TYR A 236 5.22 -13.55 -22.10
CA TYR A 236 4.24 -12.54 -21.70
C TYR A 236 3.14 -12.40 -22.75
N GLY A 237 2.45 -13.50 -22.98
CA GLY A 237 1.12 -13.46 -23.56
C GLY A 237 0.10 -12.88 -22.57
N ARG A 238 -1.03 -12.45 -23.06
CA ARG A 238 -2.18 -11.77 -22.42
C ARG A 238 -2.70 -12.40 -21.10
N TRP A 239 -2.20 -13.57 -20.66
CA TRP A 239 -2.80 -14.44 -19.65
C TRP A 239 -1.78 -14.90 -18.62
N HIS A 240 -1.34 -13.99 -17.77
CA HIS A 240 -0.45 -14.34 -16.65
C HIS A 240 -1.26 -14.70 -15.43
N LYS A 241 -0.72 -15.62 -14.61
CA LYS A 241 -1.25 -15.93 -13.28
C LYS A 241 -1.10 -14.68 -12.42
N PRO A 242 -2.19 -14.04 -11.97
CA PRO A 242 -2.10 -12.79 -11.23
C PRO A 242 -1.88 -13.03 -9.73
N SER A 243 -0.93 -13.92 -9.39
CA SER A 243 -0.55 -14.19 -8.01
C SER A 243 0.01 -12.95 -7.35
N PHE A 244 -0.39 -12.65 -6.14
CA PHE A 244 0.00 -11.44 -5.43
C PHE A 244 0.06 -11.63 -3.93
N MET A 245 0.78 -10.72 -3.28
CA MET A 245 0.76 -10.49 -1.84
C MET A 245 0.83 -8.98 -1.61
N GLY A 246 0.04 -8.45 -0.69
CA GLY A 246 -0.03 -7.00 -0.49
C GLY A 246 -0.54 -6.58 0.87
N LEU A 247 -0.30 -5.31 1.18
CA LEU A 247 -0.82 -4.63 2.35
C LEU A 247 -2.27 -4.21 2.09
N TYR A 248 -3.18 -4.70 2.91
CA TYR A 248 -4.60 -4.42 2.88
C TYR A 248 -4.92 -3.28 3.84
N VAL A 249 -5.47 -2.19 3.34
CA VAL A 249 -5.86 -1.02 4.15
C VAL A 249 -7.22 -0.52 3.69
N GLY A 250 -8.13 -0.32 4.63
CA GLY A 250 -9.48 0.14 4.31
C GLY A 250 -10.24 0.68 5.51
N TYR A 251 -11.47 1.11 5.23
CA TYR A 251 -12.43 1.55 6.23
C TYR A 251 -13.57 0.55 6.33
N ASN A 252 -13.92 0.21 7.57
CA ASN A 252 -15.10 -0.59 7.88
C ASN A 252 -16.30 0.31 8.14
N MET A 253 -17.40 0.02 7.48
CA MET A 253 -18.71 0.62 7.70
C MET A 253 -19.67 -0.47 8.10
N SER A 254 -20.50 -0.23 9.12
CA SER A 254 -21.58 -1.13 9.52
C SER A 254 -22.86 -0.36 9.77
N GLY A 255 -23.98 -0.94 9.35
CA GLY A 255 -25.32 -0.47 9.71
C GLY A 255 -25.97 -1.33 10.78
N SER A 256 -25.22 -2.25 11.42
CA SER A 256 -25.77 -3.14 12.44
C SER A 256 -25.92 -2.43 13.76
N GLU A 257 -27.10 -2.59 14.37
CA GLU A 257 -27.43 -2.11 15.71
C GLU A 257 -27.72 -3.30 16.62
N PHE A 258 -27.24 -3.23 17.85
CA PHE A 258 -27.43 -4.27 18.87
C PHE A 258 -28.06 -3.68 20.09
N THR A 259 -29.08 -4.34 20.61
CA THR A 259 -29.73 -3.95 21.85
C THR A 259 -29.04 -4.61 23.03
N THR A 260 -28.68 -3.82 24.02
CA THR A 260 -28.11 -4.26 25.30
C THR A 260 -29.00 -3.76 26.44
N PRO A 261 -28.83 -4.25 27.65
CA PRO A 261 -29.57 -3.74 28.82
C PRO A 261 -29.37 -2.24 29.08
N TYR A 262 -28.26 -1.67 28.58
CA TYR A 262 -27.91 -0.25 28.78
C TYR A 262 -28.28 0.65 27.61
N GLY A 263 -28.78 0.10 26.50
CA GLY A 263 -29.19 0.85 25.33
C GLY A 263 -28.79 0.20 24.01
N ARG A 264 -29.01 0.94 22.90
CA ARG A 264 -28.61 0.48 21.57
C ARG A 264 -27.17 0.80 21.31
N ILE A 265 -26.40 -0.22 20.90
CA ILE A 265 -25.00 -0.09 20.50
C ILE A 265 -24.91 -0.27 18.98
N SER A 266 -24.19 0.63 18.35
CA SER A 266 -23.81 0.55 16.93
C SER A 266 -22.32 0.83 16.77
N THR A 267 -21.73 0.39 15.65
CA THR A 267 -20.35 0.71 15.30
C THR A 267 -20.31 1.94 14.42
N ASN A 268 -19.28 2.76 14.59
CA ASN A 268 -18.98 3.88 13.70
C ASN A 268 -18.02 3.43 12.59
N LEU A 269 -17.59 4.39 11.74
CA LEU A 269 -16.56 4.17 10.75
C LEU A 269 -15.26 3.72 11.42
N GLY A 270 -14.84 2.50 11.13
CA GLY A 270 -13.62 1.90 11.66
C GLY A 270 -12.51 1.80 10.63
N VAL A 271 -11.32 1.49 11.09
CA VAL A 271 -10.14 1.28 10.26
C VAL A 271 -9.80 -0.20 10.19
N ASN A 272 -9.33 -0.65 9.04
CA ASN A 272 -8.94 -2.04 8.81
C ASN A 272 -7.58 -2.09 8.13
N VAL A 273 -6.63 -2.81 8.73
CA VAL A 273 -5.27 -2.99 8.21
C VAL A 273 -4.89 -4.45 8.27
N GLY A 274 -4.23 -4.95 7.24
CA GLY A 274 -3.83 -6.34 7.20
C GLY A 274 -2.96 -6.72 6.03
N LEU A 275 -2.84 -8.02 5.82
CA LEU A 275 -2.16 -8.62 4.68
C LEU A 275 -3.16 -9.47 3.90
N GLU A 276 -3.10 -9.36 2.58
CA GLU A 276 -3.90 -10.16 1.67
C GLU A 276 -3.00 -10.72 0.58
N GLY A 277 -3.19 -12.00 0.23
CA GLY A 277 -2.47 -12.63 -0.85
C GLY A 277 -3.21 -13.78 -1.47
N ALA A 278 -2.95 -14.03 -2.76
CA ALA A 278 -3.53 -15.15 -3.49
C ALA A 278 -2.54 -15.75 -4.49
N TYR A 279 -2.57 -17.06 -4.58
CA TYR A 279 -1.87 -17.82 -5.60
C TYR A 279 -2.86 -18.32 -6.65
N TYR A 280 -2.63 -17.95 -7.91
CA TYR A 280 -3.47 -18.34 -9.02
C TYR A 280 -2.89 -19.53 -9.78
N PHE A 281 -3.70 -20.56 -9.99
CA PHE A 281 -3.33 -21.75 -10.77
C PHE A 281 -3.36 -21.47 -12.27
N ASN A 282 -4.27 -20.60 -12.67
CA ASN A 282 -4.47 -20.10 -14.04
C ASN A 282 -4.85 -18.61 -13.98
N PRO A 283 -5.02 -17.91 -15.11
CA PRO A 283 -5.38 -16.48 -15.11
C PRO A 283 -6.69 -16.12 -14.41
N TYR A 284 -7.56 -17.09 -14.15
CA TYR A 284 -8.93 -16.87 -13.68
C TYR A 284 -9.19 -17.30 -12.24
N ILE A 285 -8.53 -18.38 -11.78
CA ILE A 285 -8.87 -19.05 -10.53
C ILE A 285 -7.62 -19.20 -9.67
N GLY A 286 -7.74 -18.80 -8.43
CA GLY A 286 -6.71 -18.93 -7.39
C GLY A 286 -7.29 -19.21 -6.02
N ILE A 287 -6.40 -19.49 -5.10
CA ILE A 287 -6.69 -19.59 -3.67
C ILE A 287 -5.86 -18.56 -2.93
N GLY A 288 -6.39 -18.03 -1.84
CA GLY A 288 -5.67 -17.02 -1.09
C GLY A 288 -6.15 -16.89 0.34
N ALA A 289 -5.52 -15.98 1.04
CA ALA A 289 -5.82 -15.70 2.44
C ALA A 289 -5.72 -14.20 2.72
N ARG A 290 -6.44 -13.78 3.75
CA ARG A 290 -6.38 -12.44 4.31
C ARG A 290 -6.31 -12.55 5.82
N ALA A 291 -5.35 -11.86 6.42
CA ALA A 291 -5.27 -11.66 7.85
C ALA A 291 -5.32 -10.15 8.12
N ASN A 292 -6.28 -9.71 8.90
CA ASN A 292 -6.50 -8.29 9.13
C ASN A 292 -6.90 -8.00 10.56
N PHE A 293 -6.55 -6.81 10.98
CA PHE A 293 -6.92 -6.16 12.21
C PHE A 293 -7.85 -4.99 11.87
N ALA A 294 -8.96 -4.88 12.60
CA ALA A 294 -9.88 -3.77 12.45
C ALA A 294 -10.21 -3.18 13.82
N ASP A 295 -10.27 -1.86 13.84
CA ASP A 295 -10.66 -1.07 14.99
C ASP A 295 -11.91 -0.27 14.63
N MET A 296 -12.99 -0.42 15.41
CA MET A 296 -14.28 0.20 15.14
C MET A 296 -14.80 0.91 16.39
N PRO A 297 -14.87 2.25 16.35
CA PRO A 297 -15.46 3.03 17.43
C PRO A 297 -16.91 2.64 17.66
N LEU A 298 -17.29 2.52 18.93
CA LEU A 298 -18.64 2.20 19.34
C LEU A 298 -19.44 3.46 19.67
N LYS A 299 -20.74 3.40 19.37
CA LYS A 299 -21.72 4.41 19.79
C LYS A 299 -22.81 3.72 20.60
N MET A 300 -23.21 4.35 21.70
CA MET A 300 -24.36 3.97 22.47
C MET A 300 -25.35 5.14 22.51
N ASN A 301 -26.58 4.89 22.07
CA ASN A 301 -27.61 5.94 21.98
C ASN A 301 -27.18 7.22 21.26
N ASN A 302 -26.36 7.08 20.17
CA ASN A 302 -25.73 8.14 19.38
C ASN A 302 -24.53 8.86 20.03
N GLU A 303 -24.13 8.54 21.24
CA GLU A 303 -22.93 9.05 21.87
C GLU A 303 -21.76 8.09 21.63
N VAL A 304 -20.58 8.63 21.28
CA VAL A 304 -19.38 7.83 21.05
C VAL A 304 -18.84 7.36 22.39
N LEU A 305 -18.66 6.06 22.53
CA LEU A 305 -18.05 5.48 23.72
C LEU A 305 -16.54 5.71 23.74
N PRO A 306 -15.92 5.76 24.93
CA PRO A 306 -14.47 5.92 25.05
C PRO A 306 -13.67 4.67 24.66
N HIS A 307 -14.35 3.57 24.35
CA HIS A 307 -13.76 2.28 23.97
C HIS A 307 -14.19 1.88 22.58
N ASP A 308 -13.22 1.37 21.81
CA ASP A 308 -13.42 0.83 20.48
C ASP A 308 -13.48 -0.70 20.54
N ILE A 309 -14.14 -1.33 19.57
CA ILE A 309 -14.12 -2.78 19.41
C ILE A 309 -13.04 -3.17 18.40
N GLU A 310 -12.11 -3.97 18.86
CA GLU A 310 -11.05 -4.50 18.00
C GLU A 310 -11.43 -5.89 17.51
N LEU A 311 -11.09 -6.12 16.27
CA LEU A 311 -11.42 -7.32 15.53
C LEU A 311 -10.17 -7.87 14.83
N ASN A 312 -9.75 -9.07 15.22
CA ASN A 312 -8.69 -9.81 14.56
C ASN A 312 -9.31 -10.90 13.69
N SER A 313 -9.09 -10.86 12.37
CA SER A 313 -9.68 -11.84 11.45
C SER A 313 -8.60 -12.55 10.63
N ALA A 314 -8.81 -13.85 10.40
CA ALA A 314 -8.03 -14.66 9.48
C ALA A 314 -8.98 -15.48 8.61
N CYS A 315 -8.90 -15.26 7.30
CA CYS A 315 -9.80 -15.83 6.30
C CYS A 315 -9.00 -16.44 5.15
N ALA A 316 -9.51 -17.52 4.56
CA ALA A 316 -8.96 -18.12 3.36
C ALA A 316 -10.10 -18.54 2.43
N GLY A 317 -9.82 -18.66 1.13
CA GLY A 317 -10.82 -19.09 0.17
C GLY A 317 -10.43 -18.88 -1.29
N LEU A 318 -11.46 -18.73 -2.13
CA LEU A 318 -11.34 -18.65 -3.56
C LEU A 318 -11.19 -17.19 -4.03
N TYR A 319 -10.31 -17.02 -5.00
CA TYR A 319 -10.12 -15.79 -5.73
C TYR A 319 -10.40 -16.06 -7.22
N LEU A 320 -11.23 -15.23 -7.79
CA LEU A 320 -11.53 -15.22 -9.22
C LEU A 320 -10.98 -13.96 -9.83
N SER A 321 -10.52 -14.04 -11.06
CA SER A 321 -9.91 -12.93 -11.79
C SER A 321 -10.41 -12.88 -13.22
N TYR A 322 -10.70 -11.69 -13.70
CA TYR A 322 -11.00 -11.46 -15.11
C TYR A 322 -10.17 -10.28 -15.62
N PRO A 323 -9.18 -10.53 -16.49
CA PRO A 323 -8.37 -9.48 -17.09
C PRO A 323 -9.12 -8.81 -18.23
N PHE A 324 -9.49 -7.53 -18.05
CA PHE A 324 -10.09 -6.73 -19.13
C PHE A 324 -9.03 -6.25 -20.13
N SER A 325 -7.85 -5.92 -19.63
CA SER A 325 -6.73 -5.45 -20.45
C SER A 325 -5.40 -5.83 -19.78
N SER A 326 -4.30 -5.49 -20.41
CA SER A 326 -2.96 -5.63 -19.80
C SER A 326 -2.74 -4.76 -18.55
N LEU A 327 -3.60 -3.75 -18.33
CA LEU A 327 -3.49 -2.78 -17.24
C LEU A 327 -4.59 -2.93 -16.19
N VAL A 328 -5.75 -3.44 -16.59
CA VAL A 328 -6.95 -3.47 -15.74
C VAL A 328 -7.50 -4.88 -15.61
N GLN A 329 -7.74 -5.30 -14.39
CA GLN A 329 -8.29 -6.59 -14.04
C GLN A 329 -9.36 -6.42 -12.96
N VAL A 330 -10.42 -7.20 -13.03
CA VAL A 330 -11.44 -7.28 -11.98
C VAL A 330 -11.31 -8.63 -11.29
N ASN A 331 -11.31 -8.58 -9.96
CA ASN A 331 -11.28 -9.80 -9.16
C ASN A 331 -12.51 -9.87 -8.26
N ALA A 332 -12.97 -11.09 -8.04
CA ALA A 332 -13.93 -11.43 -7.02
C ALA A 332 -13.29 -12.40 -6.02
N LYS A 333 -13.73 -12.37 -4.78
CA LYS A 333 -13.26 -13.30 -3.74
C LYS A 333 -14.39 -13.75 -2.85
N VAL A 334 -14.28 -14.98 -2.38
CA VAL A 334 -15.16 -15.57 -1.36
C VAL A 334 -14.29 -16.28 -0.35
N LEU A 335 -14.33 -15.82 0.89
CA LEU A 335 -13.46 -16.28 1.96
C LEU A 335 -14.30 -16.74 3.15
N GLY A 336 -13.81 -17.77 3.82
CA GLY A 336 -14.29 -18.22 5.12
C GLY A 336 -13.16 -18.23 6.13
N GLY A 337 -13.47 -18.00 7.40
CA GLY A 337 -12.43 -17.97 8.41
C GLY A 337 -12.97 -17.72 9.81
N PHE A 338 -12.10 -17.19 10.65
CA PHE A 338 -12.39 -16.91 12.04
C PHE A 338 -12.05 -15.47 12.37
N ASN A 339 -12.79 -14.92 13.33
CA ASN A 339 -12.46 -13.65 13.94
C ASN A 339 -12.49 -13.77 15.48
N HIS A 340 -11.73 -12.91 16.10
CA HIS A 340 -11.67 -12.71 17.54
C HIS A 340 -11.93 -11.26 17.85
N TYR A 341 -12.86 -11.00 18.78
CA TYR A 341 -13.13 -9.67 19.33
C TYR A 341 -12.35 -9.45 20.61
N SER A 342 -11.72 -8.29 20.77
CA SER A 342 -11.18 -7.86 22.05
C SER A 342 -12.29 -7.74 23.09
N GLN A 343 -11.96 -8.02 24.35
CA GLN A 343 -12.91 -7.91 25.45
C GLN A 343 -12.77 -6.56 26.12
N PHE A 344 -13.90 -5.91 26.35
CA PHE A 344 -13.94 -4.72 27.20
C PHE A 344 -15.19 -4.73 28.11
N THR A 345 -15.15 -3.96 29.17
CA THR A 345 -16.26 -3.86 30.13
C THR A 345 -16.99 -2.54 29.92
N LEU A 346 -18.30 -2.65 29.66
CA LEU A 346 -19.21 -1.52 29.58
C LEU A 346 -19.89 -1.37 30.92
N ALA A 347 -19.82 -0.24 31.59
CA ALA A 347 -20.45 0.08 32.87
C ALA A 347 -20.72 -1.12 33.84
N ASP A 348 -20.25 -1.06 35.04
CA ASP A 348 -20.54 -1.98 36.17
C ASP A 348 -20.68 -3.49 35.84
N GLU A 349 -19.70 -4.13 35.18
CA GLU A 349 -19.59 -5.58 34.91
C GLU A 349 -20.18 -6.11 33.60
N TYR A 350 -20.85 -5.34 32.73
CA TYR A 350 -21.31 -5.87 31.46
C TYR A 350 -20.18 -6.02 30.45
N MET A 351 -19.83 -7.27 30.15
CA MET A 351 -18.73 -7.59 29.25
C MET A 351 -19.20 -7.68 27.80
N LEU A 352 -18.52 -6.93 26.92
CA LEU A 352 -18.67 -7.01 25.47
C LEU A 352 -17.41 -7.61 24.84
N GLY A 353 -17.56 -8.31 23.72
CA GLY A 353 -16.45 -8.95 23.04
C GLY A 353 -15.89 -10.19 23.75
N GLY A 354 -14.61 -10.49 23.53
CA GLY A 354 -13.93 -11.66 24.08
C GLY A 354 -14.43 -12.99 23.50
N ASN A 355 -15.16 -12.98 22.39
CA ASN A 355 -15.69 -14.16 21.75
C ASN A 355 -15.04 -14.39 20.38
N ASN A 356 -14.95 -15.68 20.02
CA ASN A 356 -14.53 -16.10 18.70
C ASN A 356 -15.78 -16.40 17.85
N SER A 357 -15.74 -16.06 16.58
CA SER A 357 -16.80 -16.41 15.65
C SER A 357 -16.29 -16.80 14.28
N GLY A 358 -17.10 -17.51 13.52
CA GLY A 358 -16.87 -17.70 12.10
C GLY A 358 -17.15 -16.41 11.36
N VAL A 359 -16.37 -16.14 10.31
CA VAL A 359 -16.57 -15.03 9.39
C VAL A 359 -16.73 -15.55 7.97
N PHE A 360 -17.70 -15.02 7.27
CA PHE A 360 -17.86 -15.14 5.82
C PHE A 360 -17.58 -13.80 5.17
N SER A 361 -16.75 -13.77 4.14
CA SER A 361 -16.42 -12.56 3.40
C SER A 361 -16.58 -12.78 1.90
N ALA A 362 -17.22 -11.84 1.24
CA ALA A 362 -17.31 -11.78 -0.22
C ALA A 362 -16.90 -10.38 -0.69
N GLY A 363 -16.10 -10.29 -1.75
CA GLY A 363 -15.60 -9.00 -2.19
C GLY A 363 -15.29 -8.91 -3.67
N LEU A 364 -15.28 -7.68 -4.13
CA LEU A 364 -14.87 -7.31 -5.49
C LEU A 364 -13.67 -6.37 -5.41
N SER A 365 -12.78 -6.46 -6.37
CA SER A 365 -11.69 -5.51 -6.51
C SER A 365 -11.38 -5.17 -7.96
N LEU A 366 -11.09 -3.90 -8.18
CA LEU A 366 -10.50 -3.39 -9.41
C LEU A 366 -8.99 -3.34 -9.23
N VAL A 367 -8.26 -4.03 -10.07
CA VAL A 367 -6.81 -4.14 -10.02
C VAL A 367 -6.21 -3.33 -11.14
N LEU A 368 -5.35 -2.40 -10.79
CA LEU A 368 -4.53 -1.65 -11.72
C LEU A 368 -3.12 -2.23 -11.70
N MET A 369 -2.72 -2.81 -12.83
CA MET A 369 -1.39 -3.39 -13.00
C MET A 369 -0.39 -2.29 -13.28
N SER A 370 0.31 -1.85 -12.25
CA SER A 370 1.30 -0.77 -12.33
C SER A 370 2.58 -1.22 -13.03
N SER A 371 3.04 -2.42 -12.72
CA SER A 371 4.21 -3.05 -13.33
C SER A 371 4.10 -4.57 -13.26
N ARG A 372 5.12 -5.28 -13.75
CA ARG A 372 5.19 -6.74 -13.58
C ARG A 372 5.23 -7.16 -12.12
N ALA A 373 5.82 -6.32 -11.26
CA ALA A 373 6.01 -6.61 -9.85
C ALA A 373 4.95 -5.98 -8.95
N PHE A 374 4.20 -4.94 -9.42
CA PHE A 374 3.28 -4.20 -8.56
C PHE A 374 1.88 -4.14 -9.13
N ASN A 375 0.92 -4.26 -8.23
CA ASN A 375 -0.47 -3.93 -8.49
C ASN A 375 -1.03 -3.05 -7.38
N LEU A 376 -1.96 -2.20 -7.76
CA LEU A 376 -2.83 -1.48 -6.86
C LEU A 376 -4.24 -2.04 -7.02
N ARG A 377 -4.86 -2.45 -5.92
CA ARG A 377 -6.21 -3.00 -5.88
C ARG A 377 -7.09 -2.07 -5.08
N PHE A 378 -8.19 -1.63 -5.66
CA PHE A 378 -9.29 -1.01 -4.93
C PHE A 378 -10.33 -2.08 -4.68
N PHE A 379 -10.71 -2.26 -3.45
CA PHE A 379 -11.63 -3.32 -3.07
C PHE A 379 -12.85 -2.80 -2.30
N CYS A 380 -13.92 -3.58 -2.40
CA CYS A 380 -15.09 -3.48 -1.55
C CYS A 380 -15.45 -4.89 -1.09
N ASP A 381 -15.36 -5.14 0.20
CA ASP A 381 -15.58 -6.43 0.83
C ASP A 381 -16.78 -6.35 1.77
N TYR A 382 -17.70 -7.27 1.63
CA TYR A 382 -18.77 -7.52 2.59
C TYR A 382 -18.33 -8.64 3.54
N ASN A 383 -18.47 -8.42 4.84
CA ASN A 383 -18.16 -9.41 5.86
C ASN A 383 -19.38 -9.64 6.74
N ASN A 384 -19.68 -10.89 7.01
CA ASN A 384 -20.76 -11.36 7.89
C ASN A 384 -20.15 -12.24 8.98
N MET A 385 -20.37 -11.87 10.23
CA MET A 385 -19.83 -12.55 11.40
C MET A 385 -20.82 -12.43 12.58
N LYS A 386 -20.70 -13.28 13.60
CA LYS A 386 -21.51 -13.13 14.80
C LYS A 386 -21.19 -11.84 15.53
N SER A 387 -22.19 -11.27 16.20
CA SER A 387 -22.04 -10.05 17.01
C SER A 387 -21.01 -10.22 18.14
N PHE A 388 -20.36 -9.12 18.49
CA PHE A 388 -19.57 -8.98 19.71
C PHE A 388 -20.43 -8.90 20.98
N VAL A 389 -21.75 -8.67 20.85
CA VAL A 389 -22.72 -8.74 21.96
C VAL A 389 -23.12 -10.21 22.13
N ARG A 390 -22.65 -10.85 23.21
CA ARG A 390 -22.79 -12.30 23.43
C ARG A 390 -24.23 -12.79 23.46
N GLU A 391 -25.15 -11.97 23.97
CA GLU A 391 -26.56 -12.28 24.11
C GLU A 391 -27.37 -12.04 22.83
N SER A 392 -26.77 -11.37 21.85
CA SER A 392 -27.42 -11.09 20.57
C SER A 392 -27.38 -12.28 19.63
N SER A 393 -28.50 -12.68 19.10
CA SER A 393 -28.61 -13.64 18.00
C SER A 393 -28.30 -13.02 16.63
N SER A 394 -28.16 -11.70 16.55
CA SER A 394 -27.92 -10.96 15.31
C SER A 394 -26.47 -11.05 14.88
N ASN A 395 -26.25 -10.97 13.56
CA ASN A 395 -24.93 -10.92 13.00
C ASN A 395 -24.45 -9.46 12.84
N LEU A 396 -23.14 -9.26 12.94
CA LEU A 396 -22.47 -8.04 12.52
C LEU A 396 -22.19 -8.12 11.02
N HIS A 397 -22.72 -7.15 10.28
CA HIS A 397 -22.48 -6.97 8.85
C HIS A 397 -21.61 -5.75 8.64
N THR A 398 -20.45 -5.94 8.00
CA THR A 398 -19.56 -4.82 7.68
C THR A 398 -19.26 -4.76 6.20
N PHE A 399 -19.17 -3.54 5.68
CA PHE A 399 -18.61 -3.25 4.37
C PHE A 399 -17.24 -2.61 4.57
N THR A 400 -16.21 -3.21 3.97
CA THR A 400 -14.85 -2.68 4.02
C THR A 400 -14.47 -2.18 2.63
N ALA A 401 -14.27 -0.89 2.49
CA ALA A 401 -13.77 -0.30 1.25
C ALA A 401 -12.35 0.24 1.45
N GLY A 402 -11.47 -0.02 0.49
CA GLY A 402 -10.07 0.36 0.64
C GLY A 402 -9.19 0.04 -0.55
N SER A 403 -7.90 -0.03 -0.27
CA SER A 403 -6.89 -0.35 -1.27
C SER A 403 -5.87 -1.37 -0.74
N THR A 404 -5.35 -2.19 -1.66
CA THR A 404 -4.22 -3.08 -1.40
C THR A 404 -3.09 -2.72 -2.35
N LEU A 405 -1.94 -2.37 -1.80
CA LEU A 405 -0.71 -2.29 -2.57
C LEU A 405 -0.07 -3.67 -2.55
N GLY A 406 -0.05 -4.32 -3.71
CA GLY A 406 0.41 -5.69 -3.86
C GLY A 406 1.63 -5.83 -4.75
N VAL A 407 2.39 -6.88 -4.49
CA VAL A 407 3.48 -7.36 -5.33
C VAL A 407 3.01 -8.61 -6.05
N ASN A 408 3.21 -8.66 -7.37
CA ASN A 408 2.92 -9.82 -8.22
C ASN A 408 4.12 -10.77 -8.29
N PHE A 409 3.84 -12.07 -8.34
CA PHE A 409 4.89 -13.10 -8.48
C PHE A 409 4.42 -14.33 -9.28
#